data_c088d2e956219f4f98d2dac5f0d58a84
#
_entry.id   c088d2e956219f4f98d2dac5f0d58a84
#
_cell.length_a   1.000
_cell.length_b   1.000
_cell.length_c   1.000
_cell.angle_alpha   90.00
_cell.angle_beta   90.00
_cell.angle_gamma   90.00
#
_symmetry.space_group_name_H-M   'P 1'
#
loop_
_entity.id
_entity.type
_entity.pdbx_description
1 polymer ?
#
loop_
_entity_poly.entity_id
_entity_poly.type
_entity_poly.pdbx_seq_one_letter_code
_entity_poly.pdbx_strand_id
1 'polypeptide(L)'
;RISEAGAVLLGGHTVRDTEIKYGLSVTGTIHPDRLITNSGAAPGHALVLSKPLGTGFITTAQKKSKCPPASYEAAVEGMVRLNDAASRAALACGASAVTDITGFGLGGHAREMAVASSVTLTILVDQLPILPGAVQLGASGFRTRASDSNRQFIEGDIDCGSDVDPDIFELVFDPQTSGGLLAAIPPEATTDFIQQVREADGHDSAVIGQVEQHSGKSLRFS
;
A
#
# COMPACT_ATOMS: atom_id res chain seq x y z
N ARG A 1 6.36 -14.56 13.25
CA ARG A 1 6.30 -13.97 11.90
C ARG A 1 7.52 -14.32 11.04
N ILE A 2 8.76 -14.23 11.57
CA ILE A 2 9.98 -14.57 10.80
C ILE A 2 9.91 -15.99 10.25
N SER A 3 9.63 -16.99 11.13
CA SER A 3 9.49 -18.40 10.71
C SER A 3 8.29 -18.63 9.80
N GLU A 4 7.17 -17.90 10.01
CA GLU A 4 5.97 -17.94 9.17
C GLU A 4 6.26 -17.41 7.77
N ALA A 5 7.13 -16.39 7.65
CA ALA A 5 7.62 -15.89 6.37
C ALA A 5 8.64 -16.81 5.67
N GLY A 6 8.95 -17.97 6.25
CA GLY A 6 9.95 -18.89 5.72
C GLY A 6 11.39 -18.41 5.91
N ALA A 7 11.60 -17.35 6.70
CA ALA A 7 12.91 -16.78 6.95
C ALA A 7 13.55 -17.36 8.23
N VAL A 8 14.88 -17.26 8.32
CA VAL A 8 15.67 -17.71 9.47
C VAL A 8 16.28 -16.51 10.17
N LEU A 9 16.13 -16.45 11.50
CA LEU A 9 16.81 -15.44 12.31
C LEU A 9 18.27 -15.88 12.50
N LEU A 10 19.18 -15.14 11.88
CA LEU A 10 20.62 -15.47 11.94
C LEU A 10 21.35 -14.79 13.09
N GLY A 11 20.79 -13.71 13.64
CA GLY A 11 21.40 -12.96 14.72
C GLY A 11 20.83 -11.56 14.85
N GLY A 12 21.48 -10.75 15.64
CA GLY A 12 21.10 -9.36 15.88
C GLY A 12 21.91 -8.74 17.00
N HIS A 13 21.65 -7.46 17.26
CA HIS A 13 22.27 -6.72 18.34
C HIS A 13 21.21 -6.05 19.20
N THR A 14 21.44 -6.04 20.51
CA THR A 14 20.54 -5.36 21.46
C THR A 14 21.24 -4.09 22.00
N VAL A 15 20.55 -2.97 21.95
CA VAL A 15 21.00 -1.70 22.53
C VAL A 15 20.19 -1.38 23.78
N ARG A 16 20.82 -0.72 24.76
CA ARG A 16 20.11 -0.19 25.92
C ARG A 16 19.64 1.23 25.59
N ASP A 17 18.34 1.45 25.62
CA ASP A 17 17.72 2.73 25.33
C ASP A 17 16.51 2.97 26.26
N THR A 18 16.06 4.20 26.41
CA THR A 18 14.85 4.56 27.15
C THR A 18 13.57 4.21 26.39
N GLU A 19 13.66 4.04 25.09
CA GLU A 19 12.57 3.67 24.21
C GLU A 19 12.80 2.30 23.59
N ILE A 20 11.72 1.56 23.32
CA ILE A 20 11.80 0.31 22.57
C ILE A 20 12.16 0.65 21.11
N LYS A 21 13.31 0.17 20.68
CA LYS A 21 13.77 0.22 19.29
C LYS A 21 13.85 -1.18 18.73
N TYR A 22 13.21 -1.39 17.59
CA TYR A 22 13.20 -2.68 16.90
C TYR A 22 13.23 -2.47 15.39
N GLY A 23 14.03 -3.27 14.71
CA GLY A 23 14.14 -3.27 13.26
C GLY A 23 14.74 -4.58 12.78
N LEU A 24 14.51 -4.91 11.52
CA LEU A 24 15.05 -6.07 10.86
C LEU A 24 15.89 -5.64 9.65
N SER A 25 17.05 -6.28 9.49
CA SER A 25 17.78 -6.31 8.22
C SER A 25 17.50 -7.65 7.56
N VAL A 26 16.90 -7.62 6.36
CA VAL A 26 16.51 -8.84 5.63
C VAL A 26 17.38 -8.98 4.40
N THR A 27 17.97 -10.17 4.22
CA THR A 27 18.74 -10.53 3.03
C THR A 27 18.16 -11.81 2.45
N GLY A 28 17.96 -11.84 1.14
CA GLY A 28 17.43 -12.99 0.42
C GLY A 28 18.02 -13.11 -0.97
N THR A 29 17.67 -14.19 -1.65
CA THR A 29 18.03 -14.42 -3.06
C THR A 29 16.77 -14.61 -3.88
N ILE A 30 16.79 -14.15 -5.14
CA ILE A 30 15.71 -14.33 -6.08
C ILE A 30 16.25 -14.80 -7.41
N HIS A 31 15.50 -15.65 -8.11
CA HIS A 31 15.83 -16.01 -9.48
C HIS A 31 15.59 -14.80 -10.40
N PRO A 32 16.52 -14.41 -11.29
CA PRO A 32 16.36 -13.23 -12.15
C PRO A 32 15.05 -13.19 -12.92
N ASP A 33 14.62 -14.34 -13.48
CA ASP A 33 13.38 -14.46 -14.27
C ASP A 33 12.08 -14.34 -13.42
N ARG A 34 12.20 -14.27 -12.09
CA ARG A 34 11.08 -14.13 -11.17
C ARG A 34 11.06 -12.78 -10.46
N LEU A 35 11.97 -11.88 -10.85
CA LEU A 35 12.05 -10.54 -10.28
C LEU A 35 10.93 -9.67 -10.85
N ILE A 36 10.08 -9.17 -9.98
CA ILE A 36 9.13 -8.10 -10.29
C ILE A 36 9.59 -6.84 -9.57
N THR A 37 9.77 -5.76 -10.31
CA THR A 37 10.19 -4.46 -9.77
C THR A 37 8.99 -3.51 -9.66
N ASN A 38 9.21 -2.31 -9.14
CA ASN A 38 8.23 -1.23 -9.20
C ASN A 38 8.23 -0.49 -10.56
N SER A 39 9.04 -0.92 -11.53
CA SER A 39 9.07 -0.40 -12.89
C SER A 39 8.50 -1.43 -13.87
N GLY A 40 7.96 -0.97 -15.00
CA GLY A 40 7.42 -1.84 -16.04
C GLY A 40 5.90 -2.00 -15.99
N ALA A 41 5.19 -1.18 -15.19
CA ALA A 41 3.73 -1.11 -15.25
C ALA A 41 3.26 -0.85 -16.67
N ALA A 42 2.44 -1.74 -17.22
CA ALA A 42 2.04 -1.72 -18.62
C ALA A 42 0.67 -1.03 -18.81
N PRO A 43 0.54 -0.09 -19.76
CA PRO A 43 -0.76 0.50 -20.08
C PRO A 43 -1.82 -0.56 -20.38
N GLY A 44 -3.03 -0.38 -19.81
CA GLY A 44 -4.13 -1.33 -19.88
C GLY A 44 -4.19 -2.31 -18.70
N HIS A 45 -3.14 -2.41 -17.87
CA HIS A 45 -3.17 -3.21 -16.66
C HIS A 45 -4.04 -2.56 -15.58
N ALA A 46 -4.71 -3.38 -14.79
CA ALA A 46 -5.45 -2.97 -13.60
C ALA A 46 -4.48 -2.75 -12.42
N LEU A 47 -4.81 -1.79 -11.57
CA LEU A 47 -4.14 -1.57 -10.29
C LEU A 47 -4.90 -2.28 -9.18
N VAL A 48 -4.23 -3.20 -8.50
CA VAL A 48 -4.83 -3.96 -7.38
C VAL A 48 -4.07 -3.64 -6.10
N LEU A 49 -4.81 -3.33 -5.03
CA LEU A 49 -4.26 -3.08 -3.69
C LEU A 49 -4.66 -4.23 -2.76
N SER A 50 -3.67 -4.86 -2.10
CA SER A 50 -3.87 -6.10 -1.33
C SER A 50 -4.22 -5.93 0.13
N LYS A 51 -4.16 -4.70 0.68
CA LYS A 51 -4.58 -4.40 2.06
C LYS A 51 -5.24 -3.03 2.14
N PRO A 52 -6.17 -2.82 3.10
CA PRO A 52 -6.80 -1.51 3.30
C PRO A 52 -5.82 -0.46 3.84
N LEU A 53 -6.16 0.81 3.57
CA LEU A 53 -5.43 2.01 3.99
C LEU A 53 -5.97 2.57 5.32
N GLY A 54 -5.13 3.38 6.01
CA GLY A 54 -5.55 4.14 7.19
C GLY A 54 -4.78 3.83 8.47
N THR A 55 -3.71 3.03 8.40
CA THR A 55 -2.92 2.64 9.60
C THR A 55 -2.30 3.83 10.32
N GLY A 56 -1.86 4.87 9.58
CA GLY A 56 -1.25 6.06 10.16
C GLY A 56 -2.26 6.89 10.97
N PHE A 57 -3.47 7.10 10.44
CA PHE A 57 -4.54 7.81 11.14
C PHE A 57 -4.96 7.07 12.41
N ILE A 58 -5.19 5.76 12.30
CA ILE A 58 -5.60 4.89 13.41
C ILE A 58 -4.53 4.87 14.50
N THR A 59 -3.26 4.66 14.17
CA THR A 59 -2.18 4.61 15.17
C THR A 59 -1.91 5.98 15.80
N THR A 60 -2.12 7.08 15.05
CA THR A 60 -2.04 8.44 15.59
C THR A 60 -3.16 8.70 16.61
N ALA A 61 -4.39 8.28 16.32
CA ALA A 61 -5.51 8.36 17.26
C ALA A 61 -5.28 7.48 18.50
N GLN A 62 -4.71 6.27 18.31
CA GLN A 62 -4.39 5.36 19.40
C GLN A 62 -3.36 5.96 20.37
N LYS A 63 -2.30 6.60 19.86
CA LYS A 63 -1.33 7.31 20.72
C LYS A 63 -1.96 8.39 21.59
N LYS A 64 -3.10 8.94 21.17
CA LYS A 64 -3.87 9.94 21.92
C LYS A 64 -5.04 9.34 22.72
N SER A 65 -5.16 8.01 22.79
CA SER A 65 -6.24 7.28 23.44
C SER A 65 -7.64 7.68 22.92
N LYS A 66 -7.75 7.94 21.61
CA LYS A 66 -8.97 8.36 20.92
C LYS A 66 -9.41 7.38 19.81
N CYS A 67 -8.69 6.27 19.65
CA CYS A 67 -9.02 5.26 18.64
C CYS A 67 -10.12 4.32 19.15
N PRO A 68 -11.19 4.05 18.37
CA PRO A 68 -12.12 2.97 18.68
C PRO A 68 -11.38 1.61 18.71
N PRO A 69 -11.68 0.73 19.69
CA PRO A 69 -10.99 -0.57 19.80
C PRO A 69 -11.04 -1.39 18.52
N ALA A 70 -12.19 -1.50 17.88
CA ALA A 70 -12.36 -2.28 16.65
C ALA A 70 -11.52 -1.74 15.48
N SER A 71 -11.36 -0.41 15.36
CA SER A 71 -10.47 0.19 14.35
C SER A 71 -9.01 -0.15 14.60
N TYR A 72 -8.58 -0.13 15.86
CA TYR A 72 -7.23 -0.47 16.24
C TYR A 72 -6.93 -1.95 16.02
N GLU A 73 -7.84 -2.84 16.39
CA GLU A 73 -7.74 -4.29 16.18
C GLU A 73 -7.60 -4.62 14.69
N ALA A 74 -8.46 -4.04 13.84
CA ALA A 74 -8.38 -4.23 12.39
C ALA A 74 -7.04 -3.71 11.80
N ALA A 75 -6.53 -2.58 12.29
CA ALA A 75 -5.23 -2.07 11.86
C ALA A 75 -4.09 -3.00 12.29
N VAL A 76 -4.10 -3.51 13.54
CA VAL A 76 -3.08 -4.45 14.02
C VAL A 76 -3.11 -5.75 13.22
N GLU A 77 -4.31 -6.30 12.94
CA GLU A 77 -4.46 -7.48 12.09
C GLU A 77 -3.83 -7.27 10.71
N GLY A 78 -4.13 -6.16 10.05
CA GLY A 78 -3.52 -5.81 8.76
C GLY A 78 -2.00 -5.64 8.83
N MET A 79 -1.47 -4.98 9.88
CA MET A 79 -0.04 -4.77 10.07
C MET A 79 0.74 -6.07 10.31
N VAL A 80 0.18 -7.04 11.04
CA VAL A 80 0.87 -8.31 11.32
C VAL A 80 0.71 -9.33 10.20
N ARG A 81 -0.23 -9.13 9.29
CA ARG A 81 -0.43 -10.00 8.13
C ARG A 81 0.74 -9.87 7.16
N LEU A 82 1.28 -11.01 6.71
CA LEU A 82 2.34 -11.05 5.71
C LEU A 82 1.80 -10.67 4.32
N ASN A 83 2.68 -10.20 3.44
CA ASN A 83 2.36 -9.92 2.03
C ASN A 83 2.70 -11.10 1.10
N ASP A 84 3.00 -12.29 1.65
CA ASP A 84 3.46 -13.43 0.87
C ASP A 84 2.38 -13.99 -0.06
N ALA A 85 1.12 -14.04 0.38
CA ALA A 85 -0.01 -14.47 -0.47
C ALA A 85 -0.16 -13.55 -1.69
N ALA A 86 -0.19 -12.23 -1.47
CA ALA A 86 -0.27 -11.24 -2.55
C ALA A 86 0.96 -11.26 -3.46
N SER A 87 2.15 -11.48 -2.90
CA SER A 87 3.40 -11.59 -3.67
C SER A 87 3.39 -12.83 -4.59
N ARG A 88 2.94 -13.99 -4.09
CA ARG A 88 2.81 -15.20 -4.90
C ARG A 88 1.74 -15.05 -5.98
N ALA A 89 0.59 -14.46 -5.64
CA ALA A 89 -0.47 -14.20 -6.60
C ALA A 89 -0.01 -13.22 -7.70
N ALA A 90 0.72 -12.16 -7.35
CA ALA A 90 1.27 -11.22 -8.32
C ALA A 90 2.19 -11.91 -9.34
N LEU A 91 3.06 -12.79 -8.87
CA LEU A 91 3.94 -13.58 -9.73
C LEU A 91 3.15 -14.54 -10.63
N ALA A 92 2.17 -15.26 -10.07
CA ALA A 92 1.36 -16.23 -10.79
C ALA A 92 0.44 -15.58 -11.84
N CYS A 93 -0.06 -14.39 -11.56
CA CYS A 93 -0.95 -13.61 -12.43
C CYS A 93 -0.20 -12.69 -13.42
N GLY A 94 1.12 -12.78 -13.50
CA GLY A 94 1.91 -12.01 -14.47
C GLY A 94 1.90 -10.50 -14.23
N ALA A 95 1.95 -10.08 -12.95
CA ALA A 95 2.07 -8.66 -12.63
C ALA A 95 3.27 -8.03 -13.32
N SER A 96 3.08 -6.88 -13.97
CA SER A 96 4.13 -6.16 -14.68
C SER A 96 4.95 -5.26 -13.77
N ALA A 97 4.38 -4.80 -12.66
CA ALA A 97 5.06 -4.04 -11.61
C ALA A 97 4.40 -4.28 -10.26
N VAL A 98 5.19 -4.25 -9.19
CA VAL A 98 4.73 -4.38 -7.80
C VAL A 98 5.55 -3.47 -6.90
N THR A 99 4.89 -2.80 -5.95
CA THR A 99 5.54 -2.12 -4.83
C THR A 99 4.74 -2.35 -3.55
N ASP A 100 5.38 -2.27 -2.38
CA ASP A 100 4.69 -2.23 -1.10
C ASP A 100 4.31 -0.79 -0.73
N ILE A 101 3.22 -0.64 0.02
CA ILE A 101 2.75 0.67 0.48
C ILE A 101 3.18 0.87 1.93
N THR A 102 4.11 1.82 2.15
CA THR A 102 4.68 2.12 3.46
C THR A 102 4.70 3.62 3.75
N GLY A 103 5.84 4.18 4.13
CA GLY A 103 5.98 5.53 4.67
C GLY A 103 5.54 6.68 3.78
N PHE A 104 5.65 6.53 2.45
CA PHE A 104 5.22 7.57 1.49
C PHE A 104 3.72 7.52 1.17
N GLY A 105 2.97 6.59 1.78
CA GLY A 105 1.55 6.40 1.48
C GLY A 105 1.31 5.83 0.08
N LEU A 106 0.03 5.61 -0.25
CA LEU A 106 -0.34 5.12 -1.59
C LEU A 106 0.16 6.07 -2.69
N GLY A 107 -0.03 7.38 -2.51
CA GLY A 107 0.33 8.37 -3.52
C GLY A 107 1.82 8.41 -3.84
N GLY A 108 2.69 8.35 -2.81
CA GLY A 108 4.13 8.38 -3.01
C GLY A 108 4.63 7.13 -3.75
N HIS A 109 4.23 5.94 -3.31
CA HIS A 109 4.66 4.68 -3.95
C HIS A 109 4.05 4.48 -5.33
N ALA A 110 2.79 4.89 -5.55
CA ALA A 110 2.18 4.89 -6.87
C ALA A 110 2.92 5.85 -7.84
N ARG A 111 3.32 7.04 -7.34
CA ARG A 111 4.13 7.97 -8.14
C ARG A 111 5.48 7.37 -8.54
N GLU A 112 6.18 6.72 -7.61
CA GLU A 112 7.44 6.03 -7.90
C GLU A 112 7.25 4.98 -9.01
N MET A 113 6.20 4.15 -8.91
CA MET A 113 5.85 3.17 -9.93
C MET A 113 5.54 3.83 -11.29
N ALA A 114 4.73 4.89 -11.30
CA ALA A 114 4.34 5.61 -12.51
C ALA A 114 5.56 6.22 -13.23
N VAL A 115 6.41 6.91 -12.48
CA VAL A 115 7.63 7.55 -13.01
C VAL A 115 8.60 6.50 -13.54
N ALA A 116 8.88 5.45 -12.76
CA ALA A 116 9.79 4.38 -13.15
C ALA A 116 9.31 3.59 -14.40
N SER A 117 7.99 3.60 -14.64
CA SER A 117 7.35 2.92 -15.78
C SER A 117 7.04 3.86 -16.95
N SER A 118 7.22 5.18 -16.79
CA SER A 118 6.85 6.21 -17.78
C SER A 118 5.37 6.14 -18.20
N VAL A 119 4.47 6.01 -17.22
CA VAL A 119 3.01 5.88 -17.38
C VAL A 119 2.26 6.88 -16.52
N THR A 120 0.94 6.94 -16.68
CA THR A 120 0.01 7.56 -15.73
C THR A 120 -0.74 6.44 -14.99
N LEU A 121 -0.81 6.50 -13.66
CA LEU A 121 -1.69 5.64 -12.88
C LEU A 121 -2.96 6.41 -12.54
N THR A 122 -4.11 5.91 -12.99
CA THR A 122 -5.44 6.44 -12.66
C THR A 122 -5.99 5.63 -11.49
N ILE A 123 -6.24 6.30 -10.37
CA ILE A 123 -6.71 5.70 -9.11
C ILE A 123 -8.13 6.20 -8.82
N LEU A 124 -9.05 5.26 -8.65
CA LEU A 124 -10.45 5.48 -8.28
C LEU A 124 -10.54 5.59 -6.76
N VAL A 125 -10.72 6.79 -6.25
CA VAL A 125 -10.64 7.09 -4.81
C VAL A 125 -11.77 6.41 -4.03
N ASP A 126 -12.94 6.27 -4.64
CA ASP A 126 -14.12 5.59 -4.08
C ASP A 126 -13.96 4.06 -4.01
N GLN A 127 -12.99 3.47 -4.73
CA GLN A 127 -12.68 2.05 -4.73
C GLN A 127 -11.55 1.66 -3.75
N LEU A 128 -10.98 2.63 -3.04
CA LEU A 128 -9.92 2.34 -2.07
C LEU A 128 -10.44 1.49 -0.93
N PRO A 129 -9.82 0.35 -0.62
CA PRO A 129 -10.14 -0.40 0.59
C PRO A 129 -9.64 0.37 1.81
N ILE A 130 -10.53 0.59 2.80
CA ILE A 130 -10.28 1.48 3.93
C ILE A 130 -10.53 0.75 5.23
N LEU A 131 -9.62 0.91 6.19
CA LEU A 131 -9.78 0.40 7.54
C LEU A 131 -10.98 1.07 8.24
N PRO A 132 -11.76 0.30 9.03
CA PRO A 132 -12.92 0.85 9.74
C PRO A 132 -12.56 2.08 10.59
N GLY A 133 -13.28 3.18 10.39
CA GLY A 133 -13.10 4.43 11.13
C GLY A 133 -11.92 5.31 10.69
N ALA A 134 -11.10 4.89 9.72
CA ALA A 134 -9.92 5.67 9.31
C ALA A 134 -10.29 7.04 8.74
N VAL A 135 -11.30 7.13 7.86
CA VAL A 135 -11.76 8.40 7.28
C VAL A 135 -12.18 9.38 8.38
N GLN A 136 -13.02 8.93 9.32
CA GLN A 136 -13.52 9.76 10.42
C GLN A 136 -12.39 10.24 11.35
N LEU A 137 -11.39 9.40 11.57
CA LEU A 137 -10.21 9.78 12.34
C LEU A 137 -9.34 10.80 11.59
N GLY A 138 -9.12 10.64 10.29
CA GLY A 138 -8.44 11.60 9.44
C GLY A 138 -9.14 12.96 9.41
N ALA A 139 -10.46 12.99 9.20
CA ALA A 139 -11.29 14.19 9.24
C ALA A 139 -11.28 14.86 10.64
N SER A 140 -11.11 14.08 11.72
CA SER A 140 -10.95 14.59 13.09
C SER A 140 -9.52 15.10 13.39
N GLY A 141 -8.63 15.14 12.39
CA GLY A 141 -7.28 15.70 12.52
C GLY A 141 -6.23 14.72 13.10
N PHE A 142 -6.53 13.41 13.16
CA PHE A 142 -5.53 12.40 13.54
C PHE A 142 -4.64 12.02 12.36
N ARG A 143 -3.88 13.02 11.85
CA ARG A 143 -2.92 12.86 10.75
C ARG A 143 -1.50 12.77 11.29
N THR A 144 -0.62 12.14 10.52
CA THR A 144 0.81 12.08 10.85
C THR A 144 1.53 13.30 10.25
N ARG A 145 2.72 13.64 10.79
CA ARG A 145 3.57 14.66 10.15
C ARG A 145 4.03 14.25 8.76
N ALA A 146 4.13 12.93 8.51
CA ALA A 146 4.52 12.42 7.22
C ALA A 146 3.44 12.65 6.15
N SER A 147 2.15 12.75 6.51
CA SER A 147 1.08 13.02 5.55
C SER A 147 1.29 14.33 4.79
N ASP A 148 1.72 15.41 5.49
CA ASP A 148 1.99 16.71 4.85
C ASP A 148 3.19 16.63 3.90
N SER A 149 4.29 15.97 4.31
CA SER A 149 5.45 15.79 3.44
C SER A 149 5.17 14.88 2.25
N ASN A 150 4.33 13.84 2.43
CA ASN A 150 3.90 12.97 1.35
C ASN A 150 3.05 13.71 0.31
N ARG A 151 2.16 14.60 0.77
CA ARG A 151 1.39 15.49 -0.12
C ARG A 151 2.33 16.37 -0.94
N GLN A 152 3.25 17.09 -0.30
CA GLN A 152 4.23 17.95 -0.98
C GLN A 152 5.07 17.19 -2.01
N PHE A 153 5.42 15.94 -1.70
CA PHE A 153 6.24 15.09 -2.58
C PHE A 153 5.57 14.80 -3.93
N ILE A 154 4.23 14.70 -3.97
CA ILE A 154 3.51 14.34 -5.20
C ILE A 154 2.72 15.51 -5.81
N GLU A 155 2.54 16.64 -5.10
CA GLU A 155 1.65 17.75 -5.46
C GLU A 155 1.86 18.26 -6.88
N GLY A 156 3.10 18.33 -7.35
CA GLY A 156 3.44 18.76 -8.70
C GLY A 156 3.08 17.77 -9.81
N ASP A 157 2.76 16.51 -9.45
CA ASP A 157 2.68 15.36 -10.36
C ASP A 157 1.30 14.68 -10.39
N ILE A 158 0.32 15.31 -9.75
CA ILE A 158 -1.05 14.80 -9.64
C ILE A 158 -2.04 15.61 -10.47
N ASP A 159 -3.07 14.93 -10.94
CA ASP A 159 -4.32 15.48 -11.46
C ASP A 159 -5.46 14.90 -10.62
N CYS A 160 -6.32 15.76 -10.06
CA CYS A 160 -7.38 15.34 -9.15
C CYS A 160 -8.73 15.85 -9.66
N GLY A 161 -9.66 14.93 -9.87
CA GLY A 161 -11.02 15.23 -10.28
C GLY A 161 -11.77 16.09 -9.24
N SER A 162 -12.71 16.90 -9.70
CA SER A 162 -13.49 17.79 -8.85
C SER A 162 -14.52 17.06 -7.97
N ASP A 163 -14.82 15.81 -8.28
CA ASP A 163 -15.80 14.94 -7.63
C ASP A 163 -15.17 13.98 -6.61
N VAL A 164 -13.85 14.03 -6.43
CA VAL A 164 -13.13 13.24 -5.44
C VAL A 164 -13.47 13.70 -4.01
N ASP A 165 -13.91 12.76 -3.17
CA ASP A 165 -14.16 13.02 -1.75
C ASP A 165 -12.85 13.45 -1.04
N PRO A 166 -12.78 14.66 -0.48
CA PRO A 166 -11.55 15.19 0.11
C PRO A 166 -11.09 14.41 1.36
N ASP A 167 -12.01 13.84 2.14
CA ASP A 167 -11.67 13.09 3.35
C ASP A 167 -11.11 11.69 3.00
N ILE A 168 -11.62 11.05 1.96
CA ILE A 168 -11.07 9.80 1.44
C ILE A 168 -9.73 10.07 0.75
N PHE A 169 -9.61 11.17 0.00
CA PHE A 169 -8.38 11.55 -0.68
C PHE A 169 -7.19 11.76 0.28
N GLU A 170 -7.45 12.19 1.52
CA GLU A 170 -6.40 12.31 2.54
C GLU A 170 -5.69 10.98 2.84
N LEU A 171 -6.37 9.83 2.67
CA LEU A 171 -5.77 8.51 2.87
C LEU A 171 -4.66 8.19 1.88
N VAL A 172 -4.65 8.84 0.71
CA VAL A 172 -3.61 8.68 -0.31
C VAL A 172 -2.24 9.08 0.23
N PHE A 173 -2.21 10.03 1.16
CA PHE A 173 -1.00 10.57 1.79
C PHE A 173 -0.68 9.93 3.14
N ASP A 174 -1.62 9.12 3.69
CA ASP A 174 -1.42 8.49 4.99
C ASP A 174 -0.31 7.44 4.94
N PRO A 175 0.77 7.57 5.74
CA PRO A 175 1.81 6.55 5.79
C PRO A 175 1.25 5.24 6.34
N GLN A 176 1.59 4.13 5.69
CA GLN A 176 1.18 2.82 6.13
C GLN A 176 2.30 2.10 6.87
N THR A 177 1.95 1.41 7.95
CA THR A 177 2.84 0.47 8.63
C THR A 177 2.52 -0.94 8.13
N SER A 178 3.48 -1.58 7.49
CA SER A 178 3.30 -2.93 6.91
C SER A 178 2.06 -3.00 6.01
N GLY A 179 1.91 -2.01 5.13
CA GLY A 179 0.78 -1.95 4.19
C GLY A 179 0.79 -3.06 3.16
N GLY A 180 -0.19 -3.03 2.26
CA GLY A 180 -0.34 -4.00 1.20
C GLY A 180 0.61 -3.79 0.04
N LEU A 181 0.51 -4.66 -0.95
CA LEU A 181 1.15 -4.49 -2.25
C LEU A 181 0.19 -3.76 -3.20
N LEU A 182 0.76 -2.79 -3.94
CA LEU A 182 0.16 -2.24 -5.16
C LEU A 182 0.74 -2.99 -6.34
N ALA A 183 -0.10 -3.67 -7.10
CA ALA A 183 0.30 -4.48 -8.25
C ALA A 183 -0.40 -4.02 -9.53
N ALA A 184 0.37 -3.90 -10.62
CA ALA A 184 -0.16 -3.69 -11.97
C ALA A 184 -0.33 -5.06 -12.65
N ILE A 185 -1.58 -5.49 -12.87
CA ILE A 185 -1.94 -6.87 -13.26
C ILE A 185 -2.73 -6.83 -14.58
N PRO A 186 -2.50 -7.78 -15.52
CA PRO A 186 -3.36 -7.93 -16.70
C PRO A 186 -4.84 -8.00 -16.27
N PRO A 187 -5.75 -7.24 -16.92
CA PRO A 187 -7.16 -7.15 -16.50
C PRO A 187 -7.84 -8.52 -16.38
N GLU A 188 -7.53 -9.43 -17.27
CA GLU A 188 -8.07 -10.80 -17.31
C GLU A 188 -7.63 -11.65 -16.11
N ALA A 189 -6.51 -11.31 -15.45
CA ALA A 189 -5.96 -12.05 -14.30
C ALA A 189 -6.35 -11.44 -12.94
N THR A 190 -7.08 -10.32 -12.90
CA THR A 190 -7.43 -9.65 -11.64
C THR A 190 -8.31 -10.50 -10.74
N THR A 191 -9.29 -11.21 -11.31
CA THR A 191 -10.18 -12.09 -10.56
C THR A 191 -9.39 -13.22 -9.92
N ASP A 192 -8.48 -13.84 -10.67
CA ASP A 192 -7.63 -14.93 -10.19
C ASP A 192 -6.70 -14.44 -9.07
N PHE A 193 -6.13 -13.24 -9.21
CA PHE A 193 -5.30 -12.64 -8.16
C PHE A 193 -6.10 -12.48 -6.86
N ILE A 194 -7.27 -11.85 -6.91
CA ILE A 194 -8.11 -11.60 -5.72
C ILE A 194 -8.52 -12.93 -5.09
N GLN A 195 -8.90 -13.92 -5.89
CA GLN A 195 -9.27 -15.23 -5.40
C GLN A 195 -8.10 -15.94 -4.72
N GLN A 196 -6.91 -15.97 -5.33
CA GLN A 196 -5.71 -16.57 -4.74
C GLN A 196 -5.33 -15.95 -3.39
N VAL A 197 -5.40 -14.62 -3.27
CA VAL A 197 -5.14 -13.93 -2.00
C VAL A 197 -6.18 -14.32 -0.96
N ARG A 198 -7.46 -14.28 -1.31
CA ARG A 198 -8.56 -14.65 -0.41
C ARG A 198 -8.46 -16.10 0.08
N GLU A 199 -8.15 -17.05 -0.80
CA GLU A 199 -8.00 -18.46 -0.44
C GLU A 199 -6.79 -18.70 0.47
N ALA A 200 -5.70 -17.92 0.30
CA ALA A 200 -4.47 -18.12 1.05
C ALA A 200 -4.48 -17.47 2.44
N ASP A 201 -5.09 -16.29 2.59
CA ASP A 201 -5.04 -15.52 3.85
C ASP A 201 -6.40 -15.03 4.36
N GLY A 202 -7.50 -15.34 3.66
CA GLY A 202 -8.86 -15.01 4.06
C GLY A 202 -9.26 -13.55 3.85
N HIS A 203 -8.43 -12.74 3.18
CA HIS A 203 -8.67 -11.31 3.00
C HIS A 203 -8.86 -10.91 1.55
N ASP A 204 -9.66 -9.86 1.35
CA ASP A 204 -9.92 -9.32 0.02
C ASP A 204 -8.86 -8.29 -0.40
N SER A 205 -8.52 -8.34 -1.68
CA SER A 205 -7.82 -7.30 -2.41
C SER A 205 -8.83 -6.50 -3.24
N ALA A 206 -8.52 -5.26 -3.59
CA ALA A 206 -9.41 -4.40 -4.36
C ALA A 206 -8.74 -3.93 -5.65
N VAL A 207 -9.50 -3.92 -6.75
CA VAL A 207 -9.10 -3.17 -7.96
C VAL A 207 -9.38 -1.70 -7.67
N ILE A 208 -8.33 -0.88 -7.70
CA ILE A 208 -8.39 0.54 -7.33
C ILE A 208 -8.12 1.48 -8.50
N GLY A 209 -7.95 0.97 -9.71
CA GLY A 209 -7.67 1.81 -10.86
C GLY A 209 -7.00 1.04 -12.00
N GLN A 210 -6.31 1.79 -12.84
CA GLN A 210 -5.66 1.26 -14.04
C GLN A 210 -4.38 2.02 -14.41
N VAL A 211 -3.56 1.40 -15.23
CA VAL A 211 -2.37 1.99 -15.85
C VAL A 211 -2.75 2.55 -17.22
N GLU A 212 -2.42 3.80 -17.47
CA GLU A 212 -2.68 4.48 -18.76
C GLU A 212 -1.36 4.91 -19.42
N GLN A 213 -1.43 5.19 -20.72
CA GLN A 213 -0.33 5.88 -21.40
C GLN A 213 -0.05 7.21 -20.68
N HIS A 214 1.22 7.58 -20.60
CA HIS A 214 1.60 8.82 -19.92
C HIS A 214 0.88 10.04 -20.56
N SER A 215 0.19 10.83 -19.73
CA SER A 215 -0.66 11.94 -20.16
C SER A 215 -0.34 13.27 -19.46
N GLY A 216 0.95 13.51 -19.18
CA GLY A 216 1.46 14.76 -18.60
C GLY A 216 1.58 14.78 -17.08
N LYS A 217 0.82 13.95 -16.35
CA LYS A 217 0.92 13.74 -14.91
C LYS A 217 1.14 12.26 -14.62
N SER A 218 1.91 11.97 -13.58
CA SER A 218 2.17 10.58 -13.17
C SER A 218 0.97 9.93 -12.50
N LEU A 219 0.16 10.71 -11.79
CA LEU A 219 -1.03 10.23 -11.09
C LEU A 219 -2.27 11.02 -11.49
N ARG A 220 -3.38 10.31 -11.66
CA ARG A 220 -4.72 10.85 -11.75
C ARG A 220 -5.61 10.21 -10.69
N PHE A 221 -6.42 11.03 -10.01
CA PHE A 221 -7.40 10.61 -9.02
C PHE A 221 -8.81 11.03 -9.49
N SER A 222 -9.75 10.08 -9.47
CA SER A 222 -11.14 10.27 -9.85
C SER A 222 -12.08 9.52 -8.92
#